data_c3f2a32a9bd44ca1dc631f436ffadc46
#
_entry.id   c3f2a32a9bd44ca1dc631f436ffadc46
#
_cell.length_a   1.000
_cell.length_b   1.000
_cell.length_c   1.000
_cell.angle_alpha   90.00
_cell.angle_beta   90.00
_cell.angle_gamma   90.00
#
_symmetry.space_group_name_H-M   'P 1'
#
loop_
_entity.id
_entity.type
_entity.pdbx_description
1 polymer ?
#
loop_
_entity_poly.entity_id
_entity_poly.type
_entity_poly.pdbx_seq_one_letter_code
_entity_poly.pdbx_strand_id
1 'polypeptide(L)'
;DPSELKNSSSQILETLESNQDENGPLWVDEWSKAYNSKPMWQLSIGYFVCGITTASISVHFINWAISENISPSEAAFSFGVLSAVNGVSVFCSGYFSDMFQRRYILAMVYFVRGLAFLCLLLLSGQIALWAFAIVGGMSWLATVPLTTALTSEIYGHKKLGSLVGLINMSHQIG
;
A
#
# COMPACT_ATOMS: atom_id res chain seq x y z
N ASP A 1 -41.92 27.68 -17.19
CA ASP A 1 -41.05 28.85 -17.12
C ASP A 1 -39.64 28.48 -17.59
N PRO A 2 -39.03 29.19 -18.58
CA PRO A 2 -37.68 28.90 -19.07
C PRO A 2 -36.60 28.93 -17.97
N SER A 3 -36.81 29.63 -16.87
CA SER A 3 -35.93 29.70 -15.71
C SER A 3 -35.95 28.40 -14.90
N GLU A 4 -37.08 27.74 -14.77
CA GLU A 4 -37.21 26.45 -14.05
C GLU A 4 -36.56 25.30 -14.84
N LEU A 5 -36.69 25.30 -16.17
CA LEU A 5 -36.02 24.31 -17.04
C LEU A 5 -34.49 24.43 -16.97
N LYS A 6 -33.99 25.67 -16.93
CA LYS A 6 -32.53 25.94 -16.83
C LYS A 6 -31.98 25.53 -15.47
N ASN A 7 -32.74 25.74 -14.40
CA ASN A 7 -32.36 25.36 -13.05
C ASN A 7 -32.39 23.82 -12.85
N SER A 8 -33.41 23.16 -13.42
CA SER A 8 -33.47 21.68 -13.44
C SER A 8 -32.33 21.05 -14.22
N SER A 9 -31.99 21.65 -15.38
CA SER A 9 -30.88 21.16 -16.22
C SER A 9 -29.53 21.33 -15.53
N SER A 10 -29.27 22.43 -14.82
CA SER A 10 -28.04 22.63 -14.06
C SER A 10 -27.96 21.70 -12.86
N GLN A 11 -29.05 21.45 -12.15
CA GLN A 11 -29.07 20.48 -11.05
C GLN A 11 -28.83 19.04 -11.53
N ILE A 12 -29.37 18.67 -12.70
CA ILE A 12 -29.11 17.35 -13.30
C ILE A 12 -27.65 17.24 -13.71
N LEU A 13 -27.06 18.28 -14.30
CA LEU A 13 -25.65 18.29 -14.68
C LEU A 13 -24.73 18.20 -13.47
N GLU A 14 -24.98 18.98 -12.41
CA GLU A 14 -24.24 18.89 -11.16
C GLU A 14 -24.36 17.51 -10.50
N THR A 15 -25.55 16.89 -10.55
CA THR A 15 -25.76 15.54 -10.03
C THR A 15 -25.05 14.48 -10.87
N LEU A 16 -24.99 14.66 -12.20
CA LEU A 16 -24.26 13.76 -13.10
C LEU A 16 -22.74 13.91 -12.94
N GLU A 17 -22.23 15.13 -12.80
CA GLU A 17 -20.82 15.41 -12.54
C GLU A 17 -20.39 14.87 -11.16
N SER A 18 -21.19 15.09 -10.11
CA SER A 18 -20.96 14.53 -8.78
C SER A 18 -20.94 12.99 -8.79
N ASN A 19 -21.84 12.35 -9.54
CA ASN A 19 -21.84 10.89 -9.70
C ASN A 19 -20.67 10.36 -10.54
N GLN A 20 -20.10 11.15 -11.46
CA GLN A 20 -18.90 10.79 -12.20
C GLN A 20 -17.64 10.88 -11.35
N ASP A 21 -17.54 11.86 -10.45
CA ASP A 21 -16.42 12.01 -9.52
C ASP A 21 -16.41 10.91 -8.44
N GLU A 22 -17.58 10.33 -8.09
CA GLU A 22 -17.67 9.18 -7.17
C GLU A 22 -17.28 7.84 -7.82
N ASN A 23 -17.32 7.74 -9.13
CA ASN A 23 -17.08 6.51 -9.88
C ASN A 23 -15.70 6.55 -10.54
N GLY A 24 -14.81 5.66 -10.15
CA GLY A 24 -13.51 5.47 -10.82
C GLY A 24 -13.68 4.95 -12.27
N PRO A 25 -12.62 5.00 -13.10
CA PRO A 25 -12.64 4.59 -14.51
C PRO A 25 -13.03 3.14 -14.75
N LEU A 26 -12.88 2.26 -13.75
CA LEU A 26 -13.29 0.86 -13.77
C LEU A 26 -14.35 0.56 -12.71
N TRP A 27 -15.30 1.48 -12.54
CA TRP A 27 -16.38 1.30 -11.59
C TRP A 27 -17.13 -0.04 -11.80
N VAL A 28 -17.45 -0.71 -10.70
CA VAL A 28 -18.17 -2.00 -10.70
C VAL A 28 -19.39 -1.94 -9.78
N ASP A 29 -20.53 -2.44 -10.27
CA ASP A 29 -21.75 -2.57 -9.47
C ASP A 29 -21.59 -3.57 -8.34
N GLU A 30 -20.89 -4.67 -8.64
CA GLU A 30 -20.62 -5.77 -7.72
C GLU A 30 -19.13 -5.98 -7.57
N TRP A 31 -18.68 -6.20 -6.34
CA TRP A 31 -17.29 -6.46 -6.02
C TRP A 31 -16.71 -7.68 -6.77
N SER A 32 -17.55 -8.68 -7.07
CA SER A 32 -17.17 -9.89 -7.81
C SER A 32 -16.70 -9.59 -9.23
N LYS A 33 -17.27 -8.57 -9.87
CA LYS A 33 -16.89 -8.16 -11.23
C LYS A 33 -15.49 -7.54 -11.30
N ALA A 34 -14.96 -7.04 -10.18
CA ALA A 34 -13.59 -6.50 -10.10
C ALA A 34 -12.54 -7.56 -10.42
N TYR A 35 -12.79 -8.84 -10.10
CA TYR A 35 -11.87 -9.94 -10.43
C TYR A 35 -11.65 -10.15 -11.94
N ASN A 36 -12.54 -9.65 -12.79
CA ASN A 36 -12.34 -9.70 -14.23
C ASN A 36 -11.40 -8.60 -14.75
N SER A 37 -10.95 -7.70 -13.88
CA SER A 37 -10.07 -6.60 -14.24
C SER A 37 -8.60 -6.90 -13.92
N LYS A 38 -7.68 -6.52 -14.81
CA LYS A 38 -6.23 -6.66 -14.60
C LYS A 38 -5.72 -5.91 -13.36
N PRO A 39 -6.15 -4.67 -13.06
CA PRO A 39 -5.67 -3.95 -11.88
C PRO A 39 -5.96 -4.68 -10.56
N MET A 40 -7.10 -5.36 -10.43
CA MET A 40 -7.43 -6.12 -9.23
C MET A 40 -6.41 -7.23 -8.96
N TRP A 41 -6.03 -7.99 -9.98
CA TRP A 41 -5.02 -9.03 -9.86
C TRP A 41 -3.64 -8.47 -9.58
N GLN A 42 -3.27 -7.35 -10.20
CA GLN A 42 -1.97 -6.70 -9.94
C GLN A 42 -1.87 -6.24 -8.49
N LEU A 43 -2.92 -5.61 -7.95
CA LEU A 43 -2.97 -5.18 -6.55
C LEU A 43 -2.96 -6.38 -5.60
N SER A 44 -3.77 -7.41 -5.88
CA SER A 44 -3.85 -8.63 -5.05
C SER A 44 -2.54 -9.40 -5.00
N ILE A 45 -1.85 -9.58 -6.13
CA ILE A 45 -0.54 -10.26 -6.19
C ILE A 45 0.52 -9.44 -5.46
N GLY A 46 0.57 -8.13 -5.70
CA GLY A 46 1.50 -7.24 -4.98
C GLY A 46 1.28 -7.31 -3.47
N TYR A 47 0.02 -7.32 -3.05
CA TYR A 47 -0.34 -7.37 -1.62
C TYR A 47 -0.11 -8.75 -0.99
N PHE A 48 -0.25 -9.83 -1.76
CA PHE A 48 0.15 -11.18 -1.34
C PHE A 48 1.65 -11.26 -1.05
N VAL A 49 2.50 -10.76 -1.97
CA VAL A 49 3.95 -10.66 -1.74
C VAL A 49 4.28 -9.76 -0.55
N CYS A 50 3.51 -8.69 -0.36
CA CYS A 50 3.63 -7.83 0.82
C CYS A 50 3.36 -8.63 2.10
N GLY A 51 2.32 -9.48 2.12
CA GLY A 51 1.97 -10.36 3.24
C GLY A 51 3.12 -11.29 3.63
N ILE A 52 3.64 -12.07 2.65
CA ILE A 52 4.79 -12.95 2.86
C ILE A 52 5.97 -12.21 3.48
N THR A 53 6.36 -11.08 2.89
CA THR A 53 7.53 -10.33 3.33
C THR A 53 7.33 -9.71 4.72
N THR A 54 6.14 -9.21 5.01
CA THR A 54 5.81 -8.63 6.31
C THR A 54 5.77 -9.69 7.40
N ALA A 55 5.11 -10.82 7.16
CA ALA A 55 5.04 -11.93 8.10
C ALA A 55 6.42 -12.51 8.38
N SER A 56 7.22 -12.76 7.33
CA SER A 56 8.57 -13.29 7.47
C SER A 56 9.45 -12.44 8.41
N ILE A 57 9.45 -11.14 8.23
CA ILE A 57 10.26 -10.25 9.08
C ILE A 57 9.65 -10.13 10.48
N SER A 58 8.34 -9.99 10.61
CA SER A 58 7.70 -9.86 11.92
C SER A 58 7.99 -11.05 12.84
N VAL A 59 8.12 -12.25 12.27
CA VAL A 59 8.34 -13.49 13.02
C VAL A 59 9.83 -13.83 13.15
N HIS A 60 10.62 -13.59 12.11
CA HIS A 60 11.98 -14.15 12.01
C HIS A 60 13.10 -13.13 12.23
N PHE A 61 12.84 -11.82 12.15
CA PHE A 61 13.89 -10.80 12.16
C PHE A 61 14.76 -10.83 13.41
N ILE A 62 14.16 -10.93 14.60
CA ILE A 62 14.91 -10.97 15.87
C ILE A 62 15.70 -12.28 15.97
N ASN A 63 15.09 -13.41 15.59
CA ASN A 63 15.77 -14.71 15.63
C ASN A 63 16.95 -14.75 14.63
N TRP A 64 16.76 -14.17 13.45
CA TRP A 64 17.84 -14.01 12.48
C TRP A 64 18.98 -13.16 13.05
N ALA A 65 18.70 -12.02 13.68
CA ALA A 65 19.70 -11.17 14.27
C ALA A 65 20.51 -11.90 15.37
N ILE A 66 19.83 -12.71 16.19
CA ILE A 66 20.48 -13.53 17.21
C ILE A 66 21.39 -14.59 16.57
N SER A 67 20.98 -15.21 15.46
CA SER A 67 21.83 -16.16 14.73
C SER A 67 23.08 -15.54 14.11
N GLU A 68 23.05 -14.22 13.84
CA GLU A 68 24.20 -13.41 13.43
C GLU A 68 25.07 -12.94 14.61
N ASN A 69 24.86 -13.48 15.82
CA ASN A 69 25.55 -13.10 17.06
C ASN A 69 25.28 -11.65 17.51
N ILE A 70 24.14 -11.08 17.14
CA ILE A 70 23.69 -9.76 17.59
C ILE A 70 22.88 -9.93 18.88
N SER A 71 23.09 -9.03 19.85
CA SER A 71 22.37 -9.10 21.12
C SER A 71 20.85 -8.93 20.93
N PRO A 72 20.01 -9.62 21.72
CA PRO A 72 18.54 -9.47 21.63
C PRO A 72 18.07 -8.02 21.85
N SER A 73 18.76 -7.25 22.69
CA SER A 73 18.43 -5.85 22.95
C SER A 73 18.70 -4.96 21.74
N GLU A 74 19.79 -5.20 21.02
CA GLU A 74 20.13 -4.48 19.81
C GLU A 74 19.17 -4.85 18.65
N ALA A 75 18.84 -6.12 18.52
CA ALA A 75 17.83 -6.58 17.56
C ALA A 75 16.47 -5.94 17.82
N ALA A 76 16.01 -5.88 19.06
CA ALA A 76 14.78 -5.22 19.44
C ALA A 76 14.81 -3.70 19.18
N PHE A 77 15.95 -3.05 19.50
CA PHE A 77 16.13 -1.63 19.26
C PHE A 77 16.12 -1.30 17.76
N SER A 78 16.77 -2.11 16.92
CA SER A 78 16.76 -1.93 15.47
C SER A 78 15.37 -2.10 14.88
N PHE A 79 14.54 -3.01 15.42
CA PHE A 79 13.13 -3.15 15.03
C PHE A 79 12.31 -1.91 15.45
N GLY A 80 12.63 -1.31 16.60
CA GLY A 80 12.07 -0.02 17.02
C GLY A 80 12.40 1.11 16.04
N VAL A 81 13.67 1.18 15.59
CA VAL A 81 14.11 2.14 14.56
C VAL A 81 13.40 1.89 13.23
N LEU A 82 13.28 0.64 12.79
CA LEU A 82 12.50 0.26 11.61
C LEU A 82 11.06 0.81 11.70
N SER A 83 10.43 0.65 12.85
CA SER A 83 9.06 1.12 13.09
C SER A 83 8.95 2.64 13.07
N ALA A 84 9.94 3.35 13.62
CA ALA A 84 9.99 4.82 13.60
C ALA A 84 10.18 5.36 12.17
N VAL A 85 11.13 4.79 11.41
CA VAL A 85 11.36 5.11 10.00
C VAL A 85 10.10 4.84 9.18
N ASN A 86 9.40 3.73 9.45
CA ASN A 86 8.14 3.40 8.80
C ASN A 86 7.07 4.47 9.06
N GLY A 87 6.92 4.97 10.28
CA GLY A 87 5.96 6.05 10.58
C GLY A 87 6.21 7.29 9.72
N VAL A 88 7.47 7.72 9.62
CA VAL A 88 7.87 8.84 8.75
C VAL A 88 7.59 8.52 7.28
N SER A 89 7.93 7.31 6.83
CA SER A 89 7.73 6.89 5.45
C SER A 89 6.26 6.85 5.04
N VAL A 90 5.37 6.36 5.90
CA VAL A 90 3.92 6.37 5.64
C VAL A 90 3.41 7.79 5.44
N PHE A 91 3.83 8.73 6.29
CA PHE A 91 3.47 10.14 6.15
C PHE A 91 4.00 10.72 4.83
N CYS A 92 5.28 10.52 4.53
CA CYS A 92 5.90 11.00 3.28
C CYS A 92 5.24 10.37 2.05
N SER A 93 4.95 9.07 2.08
CA SER A 93 4.32 8.38 0.94
C SER A 93 2.91 8.91 0.65
N GLY A 94 2.14 9.27 1.69
CA GLY A 94 0.87 9.96 1.56
C GLY A 94 1.05 11.30 0.83
N TYR A 95 1.93 12.15 1.34
CA TYR A 95 2.22 13.46 0.75
C TYR A 95 2.68 13.35 -0.73
N PHE A 96 3.61 12.44 -1.03
CA PHE A 96 4.07 12.24 -2.40
C PHE A 96 3.00 11.65 -3.32
N SER A 97 2.09 10.82 -2.78
CA SER A 97 0.99 10.24 -3.56
C SER A 97 -0.04 11.28 -3.99
N ASP A 98 -0.12 12.42 -3.30
CA ASP A 98 -0.97 13.53 -3.69
C ASP A 98 -0.32 14.41 -4.77
N MET A 99 1.03 14.43 -4.85
CA MET A 99 1.79 15.18 -5.85
C MET A 99 2.06 14.41 -7.14
N PHE A 100 2.22 13.10 -7.04
CA PHE A 100 2.60 12.22 -8.15
C PHE A 100 1.56 11.11 -8.36
N GLN A 101 1.61 10.44 -9.52
CA GLN A 101 0.72 9.31 -9.79
C GLN A 101 0.96 8.18 -8.78
N ARG A 102 -0.06 7.82 -8.02
CA ARG A 102 -0.03 6.81 -6.93
C ARG A 102 0.59 5.49 -7.33
N ARG A 103 0.36 5.05 -8.58
CA ARG A 103 0.94 3.80 -9.12
C ARG A 103 2.47 3.80 -9.13
N TYR A 104 3.12 4.93 -9.40
CA TYR A 104 4.58 5.02 -9.39
C TYR A 104 5.13 5.05 -7.98
N ILE A 105 4.46 5.74 -7.07
CA ILE A 105 4.86 5.76 -5.65
C ILE A 105 4.73 4.35 -5.06
N LEU A 106 3.64 3.63 -5.34
CA LEU A 106 3.46 2.25 -4.89
C LEU A 106 4.54 1.32 -5.48
N ALA A 107 4.85 1.45 -6.77
CA ALA A 107 5.93 0.67 -7.41
C ALA A 107 7.29 0.97 -6.77
N MET A 108 7.58 2.24 -6.46
CA MET A 108 8.81 2.64 -5.79
C MET A 108 8.92 2.07 -4.38
N VAL A 109 7.83 2.05 -3.61
CA VAL A 109 7.78 1.42 -2.28
C VAL A 109 8.09 -0.08 -2.37
N TYR A 110 7.52 -0.80 -3.35
CA TYR A 110 7.87 -2.21 -3.57
C TYR A 110 9.32 -2.41 -4.02
N PHE A 111 9.86 -1.50 -4.84
CA PHE A 111 11.26 -1.54 -5.23
C PHE A 111 12.19 -1.36 -4.03
N VAL A 112 11.92 -0.37 -3.16
CA VAL A 112 12.68 -0.13 -1.91
C VAL A 112 12.60 -1.34 -0.99
N ARG A 113 11.44 -2.00 -0.90
CA ARG A 113 11.28 -3.25 -0.15
C ARG A 113 12.17 -4.36 -0.70
N GLY A 114 12.19 -4.55 -2.01
CA GLY A 114 13.10 -5.51 -2.66
C GLY A 114 14.56 -5.22 -2.34
N LEU A 115 14.96 -3.95 -2.37
CA LEU A 115 16.32 -3.52 -2.01
C LEU A 115 16.64 -3.82 -0.54
N ALA A 116 15.69 -3.63 0.38
CA ALA A 116 15.87 -3.97 1.79
C ALA A 116 16.17 -5.47 1.98
N PHE A 117 15.41 -6.36 1.33
CA PHE A 117 15.69 -7.80 1.36
C PHE A 117 17.02 -8.15 0.70
N LEU A 118 17.40 -7.44 -0.37
CA LEU A 118 18.70 -7.61 -1.00
C LEU A 118 19.84 -7.23 -0.03
N CYS A 119 19.66 -6.22 0.81
CA CYS A 119 20.63 -5.90 1.87
C CYS A 119 20.80 -7.07 2.85
N LEU A 120 19.71 -7.75 3.27
CA LEU A 120 19.80 -8.94 4.13
C LEU A 120 20.52 -10.12 3.46
N LEU A 121 20.43 -10.25 2.13
CA LEU A 121 21.07 -11.33 1.39
C LEU A 121 22.56 -11.08 1.11
N LEU A 122 22.95 -9.82 0.90
CA LEU A 122 24.31 -9.47 0.48
C LEU A 122 25.20 -9.00 1.63
N LEU A 123 24.62 -8.51 2.71
CA LEU A 123 25.33 -8.02 3.88
C LEU A 123 25.17 -9.03 5.02
N SER A 124 26.01 -8.92 6.04
CA SER A 124 25.95 -9.80 7.21
C SER A 124 26.16 -9.00 8.51
N GLY A 125 25.76 -9.60 9.63
CA GLY A 125 25.93 -9.03 10.95
C GLY A 125 25.24 -7.67 11.13
N GLN A 126 25.85 -6.78 11.90
CA GLN A 126 25.29 -5.47 12.26
C GLN A 126 25.01 -4.59 11.03
N ILE A 127 25.80 -4.68 9.97
CA ILE A 127 25.60 -3.86 8.76
C ILE A 127 24.28 -4.25 8.08
N ALA A 128 24.01 -5.55 7.96
CA ALA A 128 22.75 -6.03 7.41
C ALA A 128 21.55 -5.61 8.27
N LEU A 129 21.68 -5.72 9.60
CA LEU A 129 20.64 -5.34 10.55
C LEU A 129 20.23 -3.88 10.39
N TRP A 130 21.19 -2.96 10.42
CA TRP A 130 20.91 -1.53 10.35
C TRP A 130 20.50 -1.08 8.95
N ALA A 131 21.11 -1.64 7.89
CA ALA A 131 20.70 -1.38 6.53
C ALA A 131 19.23 -1.78 6.32
N PHE A 132 18.84 -2.97 6.81
CA PHE A 132 17.46 -3.41 6.73
C PHE A 132 16.52 -2.57 7.60
N ALA A 133 16.91 -2.21 8.82
CA ALA A 133 16.08 -1.38 9.70
C ALA A 133 15.73 -0.04 9.05
N ILE A 134 16.67 0.59 8.35
CA ILE A 134 16.46 1.87 7.68
C ILE A 134 15.71 1.67 6.35
N VAL A 135 16.26 0.89 5.42
CA VAL A 135 15.69 0.73 4.06
C VAL A 135 14.36 -0.02 4.11
N GLY A 136 14.26 -1.06 4.94
CA GLY A 136 13.03 -1.82 5.15
C GLY A 136 11.94 -0.96 5.80
N GLY A 137 12.29 -0.16 6.81
CA GLY A 137 11.39 0.78 7.45
C GLY A 137 10.74 1.75 6.46
N MET A 138 11.48 2.22 5.45
CA MET A 138 10.95 3.12 4.43
C MET A 138 9.81 2.51 3.59
N SER A 139 9.64 1.20 3.59
CA SER A 139 8.66 0.51 2.74
C SER A 139 7.67 -0.37 3.50
N TRP A 140 7.78 -0.46 4.85
CA TRP A 140 7.12 -1.49 5.64
C TRP A 140 5.60 -1.48 5.53
N LEU A 141 4.93 -0.42 5.96
CA LEU A 141 3.48 -0.27 5.91
C LEU A 141 2.99 0.81 4.92
N ALA A 142 3.90 1.49 4.21
CA ALA A 142 3.54 2.52 3.25
C ALA A 142 2.67 2.00 2.09
N THR A 143 2.71 0.68 1.82
CA THR A 143 1.86 0.01 0.83
C THR A 143 0.37 0.05 1.18
N VAL A 144 0.00 0.09 2.47
CA VAL A 144 -1.40 0.01 2.92
C VAL A 144 -2.22 1.22 2.46
N PRO A 145 -1.88 2.47 2.85
CA PRO A 145 -2.61 3.64 2.41
C PRO A 145 -2.54 3.85 0.89
N LEU A 146 -1.39 3.57 0.26
CA LEU A 146 -1.21 3.72 -1.18
C LEU A 146 -2.09 2.75 -1.98
N THR A 147 -2.19 1.49 -1.55
CA THR A 147 -3.05 0.50 -2.21
C THR A 147 -4.52 0.87 -2.06
N THR A 148 -4.94 1.33 -0.87
CA THR A 148 -6.31 1.79 -0.64
C THR A 148 -6.64 3.00 -1.51
N ALA A 149 -5.76 4.00 -1.57
CA ALA A 149 -5.93 5.20 -2.38
C ALA A 149 -5.96 4.87 -3.89
N LEU A 150 -5.09 3.97 -4.36
CA LEU A 150 -5.07 3.54 -5.75
C LEU A 150 -6.33 2.72 -6.11
N THR A 151 -6.83 1.89 -5.19
CA THR A 151 -8.09 1.15 -5.38
C THR A 151 -9.27 2.11 -5.52
N SER A 152 -9.32 3.15 -4.70
CA SER A 152 -10.33 4.21 -4.76
C SER A 152 -10.26 4.98 -6.08
N GLU A 153 -9.06 5.30 -6.56
CA GLU A 153 -8.84 5.99 -7.85
C GLU A 153 -9.33 5.13 -9.05
N ILE A 154 -9.14 3.82 -9.00
CA ILE A 154 -9.50 2.92 -10.11
C ILE A 154 -10.99 2.58 -10.11
N TYR A 155 -11.56 2.28 -8.95
CA TYR A 155 -12.91 1.70 -8.84
C TYR A 155 -13.94 2.67 -8.24
N GLY A 156 -13.52 3.84 -7.74
CA GLY A 156 -14.37 4.78 -7.03
C GLY A 156 -14.59 4.40 -5.55
N HIS A 157 -15.42 5.18 -4.86
CA HIS A 157 -15.60 5.08 -3.41
C HIS A 157 -16.73 4.12 -2.98
N LYS A 158 -17.73 3.89 -3.85
CA LYS A 158 -18.98 3.21 -3.50
C LYS A 158 -18.83 1.77 -2.99
N LYS A 159 -17.84 1.02 -3.47
CA LYS A 159 -17.56 -0.37 -3.08
C LYS A 159 -16.13 -0.53 -2.49
N LEU A 160 -15.49 0.57 -2.14
CA LEU A 160 -14.09 0.59 -1.71
C LEU A 160 -13.80 -0.38 -0.56
N GLY A 161 -14.64 -0.41 0.47
CA GLY A 161 -14.45 -1.30 1.62
C GLY A 161 -14.40 -2.77 1.23
N SER A 162 -15.30 -3.22 0.35
CA SER A 162 -15.32 -4.62 -0.12
C SER A 162 -14.09 -4.94 -0.99
N LEU A 163 -13.70 -4.03 -1.89
CA LEU A 163 -12.55 -4.23 -2.79
C LEU A 163 -11.23 -4.24 -2.01
N VAL A 164 -11.05 -3.30 -1.09
CA VAL A 164 -9.88 -3.27 -0.20
C VAL A 164 -9.87 -4.50 0.72
N GLY A 165 -11.03 -4.95 1.22
CA GLY A 165 -11.15 -6.18 1.98
C GLY A 165 -10.66 -7.42 1.24
N LEU A 166 -10.98 -7.54 -0.06
CA LEU A 166 -10.50 -8.62 -0.93
C LEU A 166 -8.98 -8.58 -1.13
N ILE A 167 -8.43 -7.38 -1.37
CA ILE A 167 -6.98 -7.18 -1.51
C ILE A 167 -6.28 -7.52 -0.18
N ASN A 168 -6.84 -7.09 0.95
CA ASN A 168 -6.33 -7.45 2.28
C ASN A 168 -6.39 -8.95 2.56
N MET A 169 -7.41 -9.66 2.07
CA MET A 169 -7.47 -11.12 2.19
C MET A 169 -6.27 -11.78 1.48
N SER A 170 -5.86 -11.28 0.32
CA SER A 170 -4.64 -11.75 -0.36
C SER A 170 -3.38 -11.56 0.50
N HIS A 171 -3.27 -10.43 1.21
CA HIS A 171 -2.18 -10.16 2.15
C HIS A 171 -2.15 -11.14 3.33
N GLN A 172 -3.32 -11.53 3.84
CA GLN A 172 -3.40 -12.46 4.98
C GLN A 172 -3.11 -13.91 4.60
N ILE A 173 -3.31 -14.26 3.33
CA ILE A 173 -2.95 -15.58 2.80
C ILE A 173 -1.43 -15.68 2.55
N GLY A 174 -0.77 -14.58 2.22
CA GLY A 174 0.69 -14.48 2.08
C GLY A 174 1.39 -14.37 3.41
#